data_d102fd2399f995b6b50d1a2020ed7a03
#
_entry.id   d102fd2399f995b6b50d1a2020ed7a03
#
_cell.length_a   1.000
_cell.length_b   1.000
_cell.length_c   1.000
_cell.angle_alpha   90.00
_cell.angle_beta   90.00
_cell.angle_gamma   90.00
#
_symmetry.space_group_name_H-M   'P 1'
#
loop_
_entity.id
_entity.type
_entity.pdbx_description
1 polymer ?
#
loop_
_entity_poly.entity_id
_entity_poly.type
_entity_poly.pdbx_seq_one_letter_code
_entity_poly.pdbx_strand_id
1 'polypeptide(L)'
;MKISDRTLYQAYLLKHKAKQNKGELGKDSERLKTYKAEWAFTSVNSSGIEFDNIEQVQKYVNKVTQSKTYGKLWLESYESRKGKDYSAILRGNKISVASKKRNGAGYAGMAYVRENHIVLDTKTGMNEYTVLHELAHCLGHMHHGRSFRRDLLKLV
;
A
#
# COMPACT_ATOMS: atom_id res chain seq x y z
N MET A 1 -17.86 14.80 -18.34
CA MET A 1 -17.28 14.69 -16.98
C MET A 1 -16.05 13.80 -17.06
N LYS A 2 -14.86 14.33 -16.77
CA LYS A 2 -13.67 13.50 -16.71
C LYS A 2 -13.74 12.63 -15.45
N ILE A 3 -13.76 11.33 -15.64
CA ILE A 3 -13.60 10.37 -14.54
C ILE A 3 -12.17 10.53 -14.02
N SER A 4 -12.00 10.70 -12.72
CA SER A 4 -10.67 10.83 -12.14
C SER A 4 -9.87 9.54 -12.29
N ASP A 5 -8.55 9.63 -12.44
CA ASP A 5 -7.65 8.46 -12.50
C ASP A 5 -7.83 7.56 -11.27
N ARG A 6 -8.08 8.18 -10.11
CA ARG A 6 -8.39 7.47 -8.86
C ARG A 6 -9.64 6.61 -8.98
N THR A 7 -10.71 7.14 -9.58
CA THR A 7 -11.97 6.39 -9.81
C THR A 7 -11.75 5.22 -10.77
N LEU A 8 -10.97 5.43 -11.83
CA LEU A 8 -10.60 4.36 -12.78
C LEU A 8 -9.78 3.28 -12.09
N TYR A 9 -8.82 3.66 -11.24
CA TYR A 9 -8.02 2.70 -10.48
C TYR A 9 -8.87 1.89 -9.51
N GLN A 10 -9.79 2.53 -8.79
CA GLN A 10 -10.74 1.84 -7.92
C GLN A 10 -11.61 0.84 -8.70
N ALA A 11 -12.15 1.25 -9.83
CA ALA A 11 -12.96 0.39 -10.70
C ALA A 11 -12.13 -0.80 -11.21
N TYR A 12 -10.87 -0.56 -11.55
CA TYR A 12 -9.96 -1.60 -12.01
C TYR A 12 -9.67 -2.63 -10.91
N LEU A 13 -9.35 -2.18 -9.70
CA LEU A 13 -9.13 -3.06 -8.55
C LEU A 13 -10.39 -3.89 -8.21
N LEU A 14 -11.57 -3.28 -8.29
CA LEU A 14 -12.84 -3.98 -8.09
C LEU A 14 -13.07 -5.09 -9.13
N LYS A 15 -12.78 -4.81 -10.39
CA LYS A 15 -12.91 -5.78 -11.49
C LYS A 15 -11.96 -6.96 -11.34
N HIS A 16 -10.77 -6.72 -10.78
CA HIS A 16 -9.73 -7.72 -10.60
C HIS A 16 -9.68 -8.28 -9.18
N LYS A 17 -10.82 -8.31 -8.47
CA LYS A 17 -10.92 -8.98 -7.16
C LYS A 17 -10.41 -10.41 -7.26
N ALA A 18 -9.41 -10.73 -6.44
CA ALA A 18 -8.87 -12.07 -6.38
C ALA A 18 -9.83 -13.05 -5.71
N LYS A 19 -9.85 -14.25 -6.23
CA LYS A 19 -10.37 -15.39 -5.49
C LYS A 19 -9.33 -15.82 -4.47
N GLN A 20 -9.72 -15.99 -3.23
CA GLN A 20 -8.82 -16.59 -2.23
C GLN A 20 -8.53 -18.04 -2.66
N ASN A 21 -7.25 -18.35 -2.82
CA ASN A 21 -6.84 -19.74 -2.93
C ASN A 21 -6.87 -20.37 -1.52
N LYS A 22 -7.89 -21.15 -1.26
CA LYS A 22 -7.94 -21.97 -0.05
C LYS A 22 -6.85 -23.04 -0.17
N GLY A 23 -5.84 -22.98 0.67
CA GLY A 23 -4.88 -24.08 0.82
C GLY A 23 -3.40 -23.78 0.59
N GLU A 24 -3.02 -22.60 0.10
CA GLU A 24 -1.60 -22.22 -0.02
C GLU A 24 -1.17 -21.31 1.14
N LEU A 25 -0.92 -21.91 2.29
CA LEU A 25 -0.29 -21.22 3.42
C LEU A 25 1.13 -20.76 3.03
N GLY A 26 1.37 -19.45 3.06
CA GLY A 26 2.68 -18.86 2.87
C GLY A 26 3.01 -18.33 1.47
N LYS A 27 2.17 -18.55 0.46
CA LYS A 27 2.34 -17.98 -0.88
C LYS A 27 1.42 -16.80 -1.12
N ASP A 28 2.00 -15.69 -1.59
CA ASP A 28 1.23 -14.54 -2.04
C ASP A 28 0.79 -14.72 -3.50
N SER A 29 -0.19 -15.61 -3.72
CA SER A 29 -0.71 -15.96 -5.04
C SER A 29 -1.41 -14.80 -5.75
N GLU A 30 -1.80 -13.76 -5.01
CA GLU A 30 -2.54 -12.62 -5.53
C GLU A 30 -1.65 -11.44 -5.91
N ARG A 31 -0.37 -11.46 -5.53
CA ARG A 31 0.58 -10.38 -5.75
C ARG A 31 0.71 -10.02 -7.23
N LEU A 32 0.91 -11.00 -8.08
CA LEU A 32 1.07 -10.76 -9.52
C LEU A 32 -0.18 -10.17 -10.17
N LYS A 33 -1.36 -10.57 -9.73
CA LYS A 33 -2.62 -10.00 -10.22
C LYS A 33 -2.76 -8.54 -9.83
N THR A 34 -2.44 -8.21 -8.59
CA THR A 34 -2.46 -6.84 -8.10
C THR A 34 -1.46 -5.97 -8.86
N TYR A 35 -0.22 -6.43 -9.01
CA TYR A 35 0.81 -5.68 -9.74
C TYR A 35 0.49 -5.51 -11.22
N LYS A 36 -0.04 -6.52 -11.89
CA LYS A 36 -0.48 -6.39 -13.29
C LYS A 36 -1.61 -5.38 -13.41
N ALA A 37 -2.54 -5.35 -12.44
CA ALA A 37 -3.61 -4.38 -12.41
C ALA A 37 -3.07 -2.96 -12.24
N GLU A 38 -2.15 -2.76 -11.31
CA GLU A 38 -1.52 -1.46 -11.08
C GLU A 38 -0.71 -1.00 -12.30
N TRP A 39 0.07 -1.88 -12.90
CA TRP A 39 0.83 -1.56 -14.11
C TRP A 39 -0.05 -1.20 -15.30
N ALA A 40 -1.10 -1.95 -15.55
CA ALA A 40 -2.03 -1.64 -16.62
C ALA A 40 -2.69 -0.27 -16.40
N PHE A 41 -3.05 0.05 -15.17
CA PHE A 41 -3.61 1.35 -14.82
C PHE A 41 -2.57 2.47 -15.02
N THR A 42 -1.38 2.34 -14.42
CA THR A 42 -0.34 3.40 -14.45
C THR A 42 0.29 3.59 -15.82
N SER A 43 0.24 2.60 -16.72
CA SER A 43 0.72 2.75 -18.09
C SER A 43 -0.20 3.59 -18.96
N VAL A 44 -1.48 3.66 -18.62
CA VAL A 44 -2.51 4.40 -19.37
C VAL A 44 -2.84 5.74 -18.71
N ASN A 45 -2.76 5.79 -17.38
CA ASN A 45 -3.08 6.96 -16.58
C ASN A 45 -1.85 7.41 -15.79
N SER A 46 -1.81 8.66 -15.36
CA SER A 46 -0.76 9.10 -14.44
C SER A 46 -0.81 8.31 -13.13
N SER A 47 0.35 8.05 -12.53
CA SER A 47 0.47 7.36 -11.26
C SER A 47 0.07 8.22 -10.04
N GLY A 48 -0.65 9.31 -10.26
CA GLY A 48 -0.98 10.29 -9.24
C GLY A 48 0.14 11.29 -9.00
N ILE A 49 0.33 11.72 -7.75
CA ILE A 49 1.38 12.65 -7.36
C ILE A 49 2.73 11.94 -7.45
N GLU A 50 3.71 12.59 -8.08
CA GLU A 50 5.11 12.20 -8.01
C GLU A 50 5.84 13.07 -6.98
N PHE A 51 6.74 12.45 -6.23
CA PHE A 51 7.50 13.11 -5.17
C PHE A 51 8.95 13.34 -5.61
N ASP A 52 9.44 14.54 -5.37
CA ASP A 52 10.81 14.91 -5.74
C ASP A 52 11.85 14.41 -4.74
N ASN A 53 11.45 14.26 -3.48
CA ASN A 53 12.32 13.86 -2.39
C ASN A 53 11.56 13.12 -1.28
N ILE A 54 12.31 12.52 -0.38
CA ILE A 54 11.73 11.69 0.70
C ILE A 54 10.99 12.53 1.75
N GLU A 55 11.34 13.78 1.93
CA GLU A 55 10.64 14.69 2.84
C GLU A 55 9.21 14.95 2.39
N GLN A 56 8.99 15.10 1.08
CA GLN A 56 7.63 15.20 0.53
C GLN A 56 6.83 13.93 0.76
N VAL A 57 7.45 12.77 0.61
CA VAL A 57 6.82 11.47 0.90
C VAL A 57 6.43 11.39 2.36
N GLN A 58 7.33 11.75 3.28
CA GLN A 58 7.03 11.72 4.72
C GLN A 58 5.87 12.63 5.09
N LYS A 59 5.80 13.83 4.53
CA LYS A 59 4.65 14.74 4.73
C LYS A 59 3.34 14.12 4.21
N TYR A 60 3.39 13.52 3.05
CA TYR A 60 2.23 12.85 2.48
C TYR A 60 1.76 11.67 3.33
N VAL A 61 2.70 10.82 3.76
CA VAL A 61 2.42 9.68 4.66
C VAL A 61 1.81 10.16 5.97
N ASN A 62 2.35 11.22 6.57
CA ASN A 62 1.80 11.79 7.80
C ASN A 62 0.37 12.30 7.59
N LYS A 63 0.10 12.95 6.47
CA LYS A 63 -1.25 13.42 6.12
C LYS A 63 -2.23 12.26 5.97
N VAL A 64 -1.85 11.20 5.28
CA VAL A 64 -2.71 10.02 5.07
C VAL A 64 -2.96 9.29 6.39
N THR A 65 -1.91 9.05 7.17
CA THR A 65 -2.03 8.32 8.44
C THR A 65 -2.81 9.08 9.51
N GLN A 66 -2.86 10.40 9.43
CA GLN A 66 -3.68 11.24 10.31
C GLN A 66 -5.13 11.41 9.81
N SER A 67 -5.46 10.91 8.63
CA SER A 67 -6.83 10.96 8.12
C SER A 67 -7.77 10.05 8.90
N LYS A 68 -9.05 10.45 8.95
CA LYS A 68 -10.10 9.63 9.58
C LYS A 68 -10.20 8.24 8.94
N THR A 69 -10.06 8.17 7.62
CA THR A 69 -10.12 6.91 6.88
C THR A 69 -9.01 5.95 7.32
N TYR A 70 -7.77 6.42 7.34
CA TYR A 70 -6.64 5.58 7.75
C TYR A 70 -6.73 5.20 9.23
N GLY A 71 -7.08 6.14 10.08
CA GLY A 71 -7.26 5.88 11.51
C GLY A 71 -8.32 4.81 11.79
N LYS A 72 -9.43 4.84 11.07
CA LYS A 72 -10.48 3.81 11.19
C LYS A 72 -9.97 2.43 10.74
N LEU A 73 -9.32 2.36 9.59
CA LEU A 73 -8.72 1.11 9.10
C LEU A 73 -7.65 0.57 10.05
N TRP A 74 -6.85 1.45 10.64
CA TRP A 74 -5.85 1.09 11.63
C TRP A 74 -6.48 0.44 12.87
N LEU A 75 -7.55 1.03 13.42
CA LEU A 75 -8.26 0.49 14.57
C LEU A 75 -8.90 -0.87 14.26
N GLU A 76 -9.54 -1.02 13.11
CA GLU A 76 -10.09 -2.30 12.65
C GLU A 76 -9.00 -3.38 12.55
N SER A 77 -7.84 -3.01 12.03
CA SER A 77 -6.68 -3.89 11.92
C SER A 77 -6.08 -4.23 13.28
N TYR A 78 -6.06 -3.28 14.21
CA TYR A 78 -5.60 -3.50 15.58
C TYR A 78 -6.47 -4.58 16.27
N GLU A 79 -7.77 -4.44 16.21
CA GLU A 79 -8.70 -5.42 16.79
C GLU A 79 -8.49 -6.83 16.20
N SER A 80 -8.28 -6.93 14.89
CA SER A 80 -8.02 -8.21 14.23
C SER A 80 -6.68 -8.85 14.61
N ARG A 81 -5.75 -8.05 15.13
CA ARG A 81 -4.40 -8.49 15.54
C ARG A 81 -4.21 -8.60 17.05
N LYS A 82 -5.26 -8.40 17.81
CA LYS A 82 -5.22 -8.44 19.26
C LYS A 82 -4.63 -9.77 19.76
N GLY A 83 -3.66 -9.70 20.68
CA GLY A 83 -2.96 -10.85 21.22
C GLY A 83 -1.75 -11.36 20.43
N LYS A 84 -1.45 -10.76 19.28
CA LYS A 84 -0.21 -11.02 18.53
C LYS A 84 0.85 -9.99 18.88
N ASP A 85 2.12 -10.38 18.76
CA ASP A 85 3.22 -9.43 19.00
C ASP A 85 3.34 -8.46 17.82
N TYR A 86 2.91 -7.22 18.04
CA TYR A 86 2.97 -6.16 17.05
C TYR A 86 3.57 -4.89 17.66
N SER A 87 4.88 -4.82 17.63
CA SER A 87 5.62 -3.62 18.09
C SER A 87 5.18 -2.34 17.37
N ALA A 88 4.72 -2.47 16.12
CA ALA A 88 4.16 -1.36 15.36
C ALA A 88 2.91 -0.75 16.03
N ILE A 89 2.10 -1.55 16.70
CA ILE A 89 0.91 -1.09 17.42
C ILE A 89 1.32 -0.18 18.59
N LEU A 90 2.39 -0.53 19.28
CA LEU A 90 2.90 0.25 20.42
C LEU A 90 3.42 1.63 20.00
N ARG A 91 3.81 1.76 18.73
CA ARG A 91 4.24 3.05 18.15
C ARG A 91 3.09 3.86 17.56
N GLY A 92 1.86 3.37 17.67
CA GLY A 92 0.70 3.96 17.01
C GLY A 92 0.77 3.81 15.48
N ASN A 93 0.16 4.72 14.77
CA ASN A 93 0.19 4.74 13.30
C ASN A 93 1.30 5.63 12.72
N LYS A 94 2.36 5.89 13.47
CA LYS A 94 3.53 6.63 12.98
C LYS A 94 4.33 5.73 12.04
N ILE A 95 4.46 6.16 10.79
CA ILE A 95 5.17 5.41 9.76
C ILE A 95 6.33 6.25 9.25
N SER A 96 7.54 5.70 9.33
CA SER A 96 8.74 6.30 8.78
C SER A 96 8.96 5.86 7.35
N VAL A 97 9.55 6.72 6.54
CA VAL A 97 9.87 6.44 5.14
C VAL A 97 11.34 6.68 4.87
N ALA A 98 11.91 5.88 3.97
CA ALA A 98 13.25 6.04 3.44
C ALA A 98 13.25 5.74 1.94
N SER A 99 14.25 6.23 1.24
CA SER A 99 14.48 5.88 -0.16
C SER A 99 15.80 5.16 -0.31
N LYS A 100 15.85 4.19 -1.22
CA LYS A 100 17.04 3.43 -1.53
C LYS A 100 17.08 3.11 -3.01
N LYS A 101 18.23 3.36 -3.63
CA LYS A 101 18.47 2.90 -5.00
C LYS A 101 18.59 1.37 -4.99
N ARG A 102 17.71 0.70 -5.72
CA ARG A 102 17.71 -0.75 -5.84
C ARG A 102 18.24 -1.16 -7.19
N ASN A 103 19.40 -1.81 -7.19
CA ASN A 103 20.00 -2.34 -8.41
C ASN A 103 19.26 -3.62 -8.82
N GLY A 104 18.36 -3.52 -9.81
CA GLY A 104 17.71 -4.66 -10.44
C GLY A 104 16.72 -5.46 -9.57
N ALA A 105 16.43 -5.03 -8.35
CA ALA A 105 15.40 -5.65 -7.54
C ALA A 105 14.03 -5.17 -8.00
N GLY A 106 13.18 -6.06 -8.45
CA GLY A 106 11.96 -5.81 -9.18
C GLY A 106 10.79 -5.18 -8.42
N TYR A 107 10.98 -4.41 -7.32
CA TYR A 107 9.87 -3.75 -6.64
C TYR A 107 10.15 -2.27 -6.38
N ALA A 108 9.09 -1.48 -6.54
CA ALA A 108 9.13 -0.04 -6.34
C ALA A 108 9.12 0.37 -4.85
N GLY A 109 8.59 -0.47 -3.98
CA GLY A 109 8.53 -0.22 -2.55
C GLY A 109 8.54 -1.50 -1.73
N MET A 110 8.77 -1.35 -0.43
CA MET A 110 8.72 -2.43 0.55
C MET A 110 8.23 -1.88 1.88
N ALA A 111 7.18 -2.49 2.42
CA ALA A 111 6.66 -2.18 3.75
C ALA A 111 7.21 -3.19 4.77
N TYR A 112 7.85 -2.67 5.79
CA TYR A 112 8.24 -3.43 6.97
C TYR A 112 7.17 -3.22 8.04
N VAL A 113 6.16 -4.08 7.99
CA VAL A 113 4.90 -3.91 8.74
C VAL A 113 5.13 -3.87 10.25
N ARG A 114 6.03 -4.70 10.77
CA ARG A 114 6.32 -4.75 12.21
C ARG A 114 7.07 -3.51 12.71
N GLU A 115 7.88 -2.92 11.86
CA GLU A 115 8.67 -1.74 12.15
C GLU A 115 7.96 -0.42 11.85
N ASN A 116 6.78 -0.46 11.23
CA ASN A 116 6.10 0.72 10.70
C ASN A 116 7.03 1.57 9.82
N HIS A 117 7.67 0.92 8.87
CA HIS A 117 8.67 1.54 8.01
C HIS A 117 8.46 1.18 6.55
N ILE A 118 8.60 2.15 5.67
CA ILE A 118 8.49 1.96 4.22
C ILE A 118 9.81 2.38 3.58
N VAL A 119 10.32 1.54 2.68
CA VAL A 119 11.47 1.87 1.83
C VAL A 119 10.98 1.93 0.38
N LEU A 120 11.25 3.04 -0.30
CA LEU A 120 10.88 3.27 -1.69
C LEU A 120 12.13 3.23 -2.58
N ASP A 121 11.99 2.63 -3.76
CA ASP A 121 13.02 2.76 -4.78
C ASP A 121 13.08 4.20 -5.30
N THR A 122 14.26 4.79 -5.35
CA THR A 122 14.44 6.19 -5.73
C THR A 122 13.97 6.48 -7.16
N LYS A 123 14.01 5.49 -8.05
CA LYS A 123 13.68 5.64 -9.47
C LYS A 123 12.19 5.35 -9.77
N THR A 124 11.62 4.33 -9.12
CA THR A 124 10.30 3.80 -9.48
C THR A 124 9.24 3.91 -8.38
N GLY A 125 9.66 4.18 -7.15
CA GLY A 125 8.77 4.14 -5.97
C GLY A 125 8.28 5.50 -5.47
N MET A 126 8.79 6.60 -5.99
CA MET A 126 8.51 7.95 -5.49
C MET A 126 7.21 8.53 -6.07
N ASN A 127 6.13 7.78 -5.96
CA ASN A 127 4.81 8.18 -6.47
C ASN A 127 3.69 7.78 -5.49
N GLU A 128 2.55 8.46 -5.63
CA GLU A 128 1.41 8.31 -4.74
C GLU A 128 0.89 6.87 -4.65
N TYR A 129 0.76 6.18 -5.79
CA TYR A 129 0.20 4.82 -5.79
C TYR A 129 1.10 3.82 -5.09
N THR A 130 2.41 3.92 -5.29
CA THR A 130 3.37 3.07 -4.56
C THR A 130 3.29 3.33 -3.06
N VAL A 131 3.25 4.60 -2.65
CA VAL A 131 3.14 4.97 -1.23
C VAL A 131 1.84 4.43 -0.62
N LEU A 132 0.70 4.60 -1.28
CA LEU A 132 -0.59 4.08 -0.79
C LEU A 132 -0.62 2.55 -0.73
N HIS A 133 0.03 1.87 -1.69
CA HIS A 133 0.21 0.42 -1.68
C HIS A 133 0.96 -0.04 -0.42
N GLU A 134 2.09 0.59 -0.13
CA GLU A 134 2.87 0.25 1.05
C GLU A 134 2.17 0.65 2.36
N LEU A 135 1.42 1.75 2.38
CA LEU A 135 0.59 2.12 3.52
C LEU A 135 -0.53 1.11 3.79
N ALA A 136 -1.10 0.51 2.75
CA ALA A 136 -2.07 -0.57 2.92
C ALA A 136 -1.43 -1.81 3.57
N HIS A 137 -0.19 -2.14 3.22
CA HIS A 137 0.56 -3.19 3.93
C HIS A 137 0.76 -2.85 5.41
N CYS A 138 1.05 -1.61 5.74
CA CYS A 138 1.26 -1.15 7.13
C CYS A 138 0.01 -1.29 8.01
N LEU A 139 -1.16 -1.48 7.42
CA LEU A 139 -2.37 -1.86 8.16
C LEU A 139 -2.34 -3.32 8.66
N GLY A 140 -1.32 -4.08 8.33
CA GLY A 140 -1.11 -5.45 8.79
C GLY A 140 -1.27 -6.52 7.71
N HIS A 141 -1.33 -6.12 6.46
CA HIS A 141 -1.44 -7.05 5.34
C HIS A 141 -0.05 -7.46 4.84
N MET A 142 0.35 -8.69 5.13
CA MET A 142 1.61 -9.25 4.65
C MET A 142 1.55 -9.68 3.17
N HIS A 143 0.34 -9.92 2.67
CA HIS A 143 0.07 -10.42 1.32
C HIS A 143 -0.94 -9.52 0.59
N HIS A 144 -1.10 -9.73 -0.71
CA HIS A 144 -1.97 -8.94 -1.59
C HIS A 144 -3.37 -9.54 -1.76
N GLY A 145 -3.88 -10.15 -0.71
CA GLY A 145 -5.18 -10.80 -0.71
C GLY A 145 -6.37 -9.83 -0.72
N ARG A 146 -7.56 -10.38 -0.53
CA ARG A 146 -8.81 -9.63 -0.56
C ARG A 146 -8.85 -8.48 0.44
N SER A 147 -8.38 -8.70 1.67
CA SER A 147 -8.36 -7.67 2.72
C SER A 147 -7.43 -6.51 2.37
N PHE A 148 -6.26 -6.82 1.85
CA PHE A 148 -5.32 -5.81 1.36
C PHE A 148 -5.97 -4.91 0.29
N ARG A 149 -6.55 -5.51 -0.73
CA ARG A 149 -7.19 -4.75 -1.82
C ARG A 149 -8.39 -3.94 -1.37
N ARG A 150 -9.20 -4.49 -0.45
CA ARG A 150 -10.30 -3.75 0.16
C ARG A 150 -9.80 -2.46 0.83
N ASP A 151 -8.75 -2.55 1.62
CA ASP A 151 -8.21 -1.42 2.36
C ASP A 151 -7.47 -0.45 1.43
N LEU A 152 -6.70 -0.95 0.46
CA LEU A 152 -6.09 -0.11 -0.57
C LEU A 152 -7.14 0.71 -1.34
N LEU A 153 -8.27 0.10 -1.71
CA LEU A 153 -9.37 0.80 -2.37
C LEU A 153 -9.91 1.98 -1.56
N LYS A 154 -9.92 1.87 -0.25
CA LYS A 154 -10.37 2.95 0.63
C LYS A 154 -9.34 4.08 0.74
N LEU A 155 -8.05 3.78 0.52
CA LEU A 155 -6.99 4.78 0.53
C LEU A 155 -6.85 5.52 -0.80
N VAL A 156 -7.11 4.84 -1.91
CA VAL A 156 -7.08 5.42 -3.26
C VAL A 156 -8.37 6.22 -3.52
#